data_9a142f78aaf97fa07bcc8e2a77e6e6d9
#
_entry.id   9a142f78aaf97fa07bcc8e2a77e6e6d9
#
_cell.length_a   1.000
_cell.length_b   1.000
_cell.length_c   1.000
_cell.angle_alpha   90.00
_cell.angle_beta   90.00
_cell.angle_gamma   90.00
#
_symmetry.space_group_name_H-M   'P 1'
#
loop_
_entity.id
_entity.type
_entity.pdbx_description
1 polymer ?
#
loop_
_entity_poly.entity_id
_entity_poly.type
_entity_poly.pdbx_seq_one_letter_code
_entity_poly.pdbx_strand_id
1 'polypeptide(L)'
;MIFNNLDINEIRKQFPILDRTVYGKPLVYFDNAATTQKPLCVIERERDYYLNENCNIHRGVHYLSQEATEAYENARKTIAAFVNAKDSNEIIFTRGTTESLNLLATSLGKLLVDKGDKVMVSAMEHHSNMVPWQQMIQDKNGELLVIPMDKNGVLDLNAYEELLKQRPKIV
;
A
#
# COMPACT_ATOMS: atom_id res chain seq x y z
N MET A 1 -16.07 -15.38 7.55
CA MET A 1 -16.35 -16.79 7.19
C MET A 1 -17.05 -16.86 5.84
N ILE A 2 -16.37 -16.65 4.72
CA ILE A 2 -17.03 -16.64 3.39
C ILE A 2 -16.13 -17.33 2.32
N PHE A 3 -15.19 -18.17 2.72
CA PHE A 3 -14.26 -18.75 1.75
C PHE A 3 -14.51 -20.23 1.41
N ASN A 4 -15.65 -20.81 1.81
CA ASN A 4 -15.92 -22.23 1.62
C ASN A 4 -16.30 -22.66 0.20
N ASN A 5 -16.38 -21.73 -0.80
CA ASN A 5 -16.75 -22.05 -2.18
C ASN A 5 -15.96 -21.25 -3.23
N LEU A 6 -14.70 -20.86 -2.96
CA LEU A 6 -13.87 -20.24 -3.98
C LEU A 6 -13.36 -21.30 -4.96
N ASP A 7 -13.83 -21.27 -6.20
CA ASP A 7 -13.25 -22.08 -7.26
C ASP A 7 -11.93 -21.45 -7.74
N ILE A 8 -10.84 -22.00 -7.26
CA ILE A 8 -9.50 -21.53 -7.60
C ILE A 8 -9.23 -21.61 -9.11
N ASN A 9 -9.81 -22.60 -9.81
CA ASN A 9 -9.62 -22.72 -11.25
C ASN A 9 -10.32 -21.60 -12.01
N GLU A 10 -11.53 -21.21 -11.59
CA GLU A 10 -12.24 -20.06 -12.18
C GLU A 10 -11.51 -18.73 -11.88
N ILE A 11 -10.97 -18.57 -10.67
CA ILE A 11 -10.16 -17.39 -10.34
C ILE A 11 -8.91 -17.34 -11.21
N ARG A 12 -8.20 -18.48 -11.39
CA ARG A 12 -6.98 -18.52 -12.21
C ARG A 12 -7.22 -18.13 -13.67
N LYS A 13 -8.37 -18.46 -14.25
CA LYS A 13 -8.75 -18.07 -15.62
C LYS A 13 -8.81 -16.55 -15.81
N GLN A 14 -8.97 -15.78 -14.75
CA GLN A 14 -8.96 -14.32 -14.82
C GLN A 14 -7.55 -13.74 -15.01
N PHE A 15 -6.51 -14.57 -14.90
CA PHE A 15 -5.10 -14.17 -15.00
C PHE A 15 -4.43 -14.83 -16.21
N PRO A 16 -4.51 -14.27 -17.42
CA PRO A 16 -4.02 -14.91 -18.65
C PRO A 16 -2.54 -15.30 -18.62
N ILE A 17 -1.72 -14.58 -17.85
CA ILE A 17 -0.30 -14.89 -17.70
C ILE A 17 -0.05 -16.28 -17.09
N LEU A 18 -0.99 -16.81 -16.30
CA LEU A 18 -0.85 -18.12 -15.66
C LEU A 18 -1.03 -19.29 -16.63
N ASP A 19 -1.51 -19.03 -17.85
CA ASP A 19 -1.61 -20.03 -18.92
C ASP A 19 -0.29 -20.24 -19.68
N ARG A 20 0.73 -19.44 -19.37
CA ARG A 20 2.04 -19.59 -20.00
C ARG A 20 2.75 -20.88 -19.59
N THR A 21 3.52 -21.40 -20.53
CA THR A 21 4.48 -22.47 -20.26
C THR A 21 5.91 -21.90 -20.23
N VAL A 22 6.72 -22.38 -19.29
CA VAL A 22 8.14 -22.05 -19.18
C VAL A 22 8.93 -23.35 -19.17
N TYR A 23 9.83 -23.52 -20.13
CA TYR A 23 10.58 -24.78 -20.35
C TYR A 23 9.67 -26.01 -20.45
N GLY A 24 8.53 -25.86 -21.14
CA GLY A 24 7.56 -26.95 -21.35
C GLY A 24 6.71 -27.33 -20.11
N LYS A 25 6.77 -26.54 -19.04
CA LYS A 25 5.98 -26.74 -17.80
C LYS A 25 5.07 -25.54 -17.55
N PRO A 26 3.91 -25.72 -16.90
CA PRO A 26 3.06 -24.61 -16.48
C PRO A 26 3.83 -23.57 -15.64
N LEU A 27 3.53 -22.30 -15.86
CA LEU A 27 4.13 -21.22 -15.06
C LEU A 27 3.79 -21.39 -13.57
N VAL A 28 4.82 -21.35 -12.73
CA VAL A 28 4.71 -21.18 -11.28
C VAL A 28 5.30 -19.82 -10.92
N TYR A 29 4.50 -18.98 -10.26
CA TYR A 29 4.90 -17.61 -9.90
C TYR A 29 4.61 -17.35 -8.42
N PHE A 30 5.66 -17.09 -7.63
CA PHE A 30 5.59 -16.88 -6.17
C PHE A 30 6.11 -15.50 -5.72
N ASP A 31 6.29 -14.57 -6.65
CA ASP A 31 6.83 -13.25 -6.36
C ASP A 31 5.76 -12.15 -6.38
N ASN A 32 4.53 -12.47 -5.96
CA ASN A 32 3.44 -11.49 -5.92
C ASN A 32 3.66 -10.36 -4.90
N ALA A 33 4.52 -10.56 -3.91
CA ALA A 33 4.88 -9.51 -2.95
C ALA A 33 5.63 -8.36 -3.62
N ALA A 34 6.48 -8.66 -4.61
CA ALA A 34 7.18 -7.66 -5.40
C ALA A 34 6.30 -7.14 -6.55
N THR A 35 5.63 -8.04 -7.27
CA THR A 35 4.80 -7.69 -8.42
C THR A 35 3.60 -8.61 -8.53
N THR A 36 2.43 -8.10 -8.19
CA THR A 36 1.17 -8.83 -8.30
C THR A 36 0.74 -8.93 -9.77
N GLN A 37 0.39 -10.12 -10.22
CA GLN A 37 -0.19 -10.33 -11.54
C GLN A 37 -1.56 -9.66 -11.66
N LYS A 38 -1.89 -9.17 -12.84
CA LYS A 38 -3.12 -8.41 -13.07
C LYS A 38 -4.20 -9.30 -13.68
N PRO A 39 -5.42 -9.30 -13.12
CA PRO A 39 -6.55 -9.96 -13.74
C PRO A 39 -6.97 -9.23 -15.03
N LEU A 40 -7.62 -9.96 -15.93
CA LEU A 40 -8.04 -9.45 -17.24
C LEU A 40 -8.91 -8.19 -17.11
N CYS A 41 -9.82 -8.14 -16.15
CA CYS A 41 -10.69 -6.98 -15.92
C CYS A 41 -9.91 -5.68 -15.62
N VAL A 42 -8.75 -5.77 -14.95
CA VAL A 42 -7.90 -4.59 -14.69
C VAL A 42 -7.20 -4.15 -15.97
N ILE A 43 -6.67 -5.11 -16.75
CA ILE A 43 -5.98 -4.83 -18.02
C ILE A 43 -6.96 -4.19 -19.02
N GLU A 44 -8.17 -4.74 -19.14
CA GLU A 44 -9.21 -4.23 -20.03
C GLU A 44 -9.69 -2.85 -19.59
N ARG A 45 -9.88 -2.61 -18.29
CA ARG A 45 -10.28 -1.30 -17.77
C ARG A 45 -9.23 -0.22 -18.06
N GLU A 46 -7.94 -0.56 -17.91
CA GLU A 46 -6.85 0.36 -18.24
C GLU A 46 -6.81 0.65 -19.75
N ARG A 47 -6.94 -0.38 -20.58
CA ARG A 47 -7.03 -0.24 -22.04
C ARG A 47 -8.19 0.66 -22.44
N ASP A 48 -9.38 0.41 -21.90
CA ASP A 48 -10.59 1.15 -22.24
C ASP A 48 -10.49 2.61 -21.81
N TYR A 49 -9.87 2.89 -20.67
CA TYR A 49 -9.59 4.25 -20.25
C TYR A 49 -8.74 5.00 -21.27
N TYR A 50 -7.62 4.42 -21.73
CA TYR A 50 -6.76 5.07 -22.72
C TYR A 50 -7.41 5.20 -24.12
N LEU A 51 -8.27 4.29 -24.50
CA LEU A 51 -8.94 4.34 -25.79
C LEU A 51 -10.12 5.33 -25.82
N ASN A 52 -10.83 5.51 -24.73
CA ASN A 52 -12.13 6.16 -24.73
C ASN A 52 -12.30 7.32 -23.73
N GLU A 53 -11.54 7.35 -22.63
CA GLU A 53 -11.81 8.24 -21.49
C GLU A 53 -10.61 9.11 -21.10
N ASN A 54 -9.44 8.91 -21.68
CA ASN A 54 -8.19 9.54 -21.22
C ASN A 54 -8.27 11.06 -21.23
N CYS A 55 -8.38 11.65 -20.04
CA CYS A 55 -8.52 13.08 -19.86
C CYS A 55 -8.03 13.54 -18.46
N ASN A 56 -7.76 14.85 -18.33
CA ASN A 56 -7.50 15.47 -17.04
C ASN A 56 -8.75 15.44 -16.16
N ILE A 57 -8.58 14.95 -14.93
CA ILE A 57 -9.62 14.97 -13.89
C ILE A 57 -9.62 16.33 -13.14
N HIS A 58 -10.77 16.70 -12.57
CA HIS A 58 -11.02 17.85 -11.69
C HIS A 58 -10.84 19.25 -12.27
N ARG A 59 -10.29 19.43 -13.47
CA ARG A 59 -9.97 20.77 -14.02
C ARG A 59 -10.66 21.11 -15.33
N GLY A 60 -11.16 20.13 -16.04
CA GLY A 60 -11.84 20.34 -17.33
C GLY A 60 -13.34 20.58 -17.13
N VAL A 61 -13.91 21.48 -17.96
CA VAL A 61 -15.36 21.74 -17.98
C VAL A 61 -16.06 20.99 -19.12
N HIS A 62 -15.33 20.21 -19.90
CA HIS A 62 -15.86 19.44 -21.03
C HIS A 62 -16.24 18.01 -20.62
N TYR A 63 -17.04 17.35 -21.43
CA TYR A 63 -17.67 16.07 -21.17
C TYR A 63 -16.68 14.98 -20.69
N LEU A 64 -15.59 14.73 -21.41
CA LEU A 64 -14.60 13.69 -21.04
C LEU A 64 -13.98 13.94 -19.66
N SER A 65 -13.72 15.20 -19.29
CA SER A 65 -13.18 15.51 -17.98
C SER A 65 -14.19 15.24 -16.85
N GLN A 66 -15.47 15.44 -17.12
CA GLN A 66 -16.52 15.13 -16.15
C GLN A 66 -16.65 13.61 -15.96
N GLU A 67 -16.70 12.83 -17.05
CA GLU A 67 -16.72 11.37 -16.98
C GLU A 67 -15.50 10.79 -16.26
N ALA A 68 -14.30 11.22 -16.62
CA ALA A 68 -13.07 10.75 -15.98
C ALA A 68 -13.01 11.13 -14.49
N THR A 69 -13.49 12.32 -14.12
CA THR A 69 -13.60 12.76 -12.72
C THR A 69 -14.59 11.88 -11.96
N GLU A 70 -15.76 11.64 -12.53
CA GLU A 70 -16.79 10.79 -11.90
C GLU A 70 -16.28 9.36 -11.71
N ALA A 71 -15.63 8.77 -12.71
CA ALA A 71 -15.04 7.44 -12.61
C ALA A 71 -13.97 7.36 -11.51
N TYR A 72 -13.11 8.37 -11.41
CA TYR A 72 -12.08 8.47 -10.37
C TYR A 72 -12.69 8.56 -8.97
N GLU A 73 -13.67 9.44 -8.78
CA GLU A 73 -14.33 9.63 -7.47
C GLU A 73 -15.17 8.40 -7.07
N ASN A 74 -15.77 7.71 -8.03
CA ASN A 74 -16.48 6.46 -7.76
C ASN A 74 -15.51 5.35 -7.34
N ALA A 75 -14.33 5.24 -7.95
CA ALA A 75 -13.28 4.33 -7.50
C ALA A 75 -12.85 4.65 -6.06
N ARG A 76 -12.66 5.94 -5.74
CA ARG A 76 -12.34 6.40 -4.38
C ARG A 76 -13.40 5.98 -3.36
N LYS A 77 -14.68 6.19 -3.66
CA LYS A 77 -15.80 5.78 -2.81
C LYS A 77 -15.86 4.25 -2.62
N THR A 78 -15.58 3.49 -3.67
CA THR A 78 -15.55 2.02 -3.61
C THR A 78 -14.44 1.54 -2.66
N ILE A 79 -13.25 2.12 -2.74
CA ILE A 79 -12.16 1.80 -1.82
C ILE A 79 -12.48 2.24 -0.39
N ALA A 80 -13.06 3.44 -0.21
CA ALA A 80 -13.49 3.90 1.11
C ALA A 80 -14.46 2.92 1.78
N ALA A 81 -15.47 2.46 1.04
CA ALA A 81 -16.41 1.46 1.53
C ALA A 81 -15.72 0.12 1.85
N PHE A 82 -14.79 -0.32 1.01
CA PHE A 82 -14.05 -1.59 1.22
C PHE A 82 -13.20 -1.58 2.50
N VAL A 83 -12.53 -0.46 2.80
CA VAL A 83 -11.70 -0.31 4.01
C VAL A 83 -12.48 0.23 5.22
N ASN A 84 -13.80 0.41 5.09
CA ASN A 84 -14.67 0.96 6.12
C ASN A 84 -14.27 2.38 6.58
N ALA A 85 -13.77 3.21 5.66
CA ALA A 85 -13.55 4.63 5.90
C ALA A 85 -14.88 5.38 5.95
N LYS A 86 -14.95 6.44 6.78
CA LYS A 86 -16.18 7.24 6.94
C LYS A 86 -16.43 8.17 5.76
N ASP A 87 -15.35 8.67 5.16
CA ASP A 87 -15.40 9.61 4.05
C ASP A 87 -14.41 9.22 2.96
N SER A 88 -14.78 9.41 1.70
CA SER A 88 -13.89 9.16 0.57
C SER A 88 -12.65 10.07 0.56
N ASN A 89 -12.69 11.21 1.23
CA ASN A 89 -11.53 12.09 1.41
C ASN A 89 -10.41 11.49 2.27
N GLU A 90 -10.71 10.42 3.02
CA GLU A 90 -9.69 9.65 3.75
C GLU A 90 -8.85 8.77 2.82
N ILE A 91 -9.26 8.62 1.55
CA ILE A 91 -8.54 7.80 0.57
C ILE A 91 -7.64 8.68 -0.30
N ILE A 92 -6.36 8.40 -0.26
CA ILE A 92 -5.35 9.05 -1.09
C ILE A 92 -4.68 8.00 -1.97
N PHE A 93 -4.85 8.11 -3.29
CA PHE A 93 -4.16 7.25 -4.24
C PHE A 93 -2.70 7.66 -4.41
N THR A 94 -1.81 6.69 -4.33
CA THR A 94 -0.37 6.85 -4.54
C THR A 94 0.12 5.82 -5.56
N ARG A 95 1.36 5.97 -6.01
CA ARG A 95 1.98 5.02 -6.97
C ARG A 95 2.40 3.70 -6.34
N GLY A 96 2.31 3.58 -5.03
CA GLY A 96 2.64 2.36 -4.29
C GLY A 96 3.04 2.62 -2.85
N THR A 97 3.29 1.53 -2.11
CA THR A 97 3.60 1.56 -0.68
C THR A 97 4.77 2.48 -0.32
N THR A 98 5.82 2.49 -1.13
CA THR A 98 6.98 3.37 -0.88
C THR A 98 6.60 4.84 -0.87
N GLU A 99 5.79 5.29 -1.84
CA GLU A 99 5.30 6.68 -1.86
C GLU A 99 4.38 6.97 -0.68
N SER A 100 3.46 6.05 -0.35
CA SER A 100 2.57 6.19 0.80
C SER A 100 3.34 6.37 2.11
N LEU A 101 4.34 5.55 2.35
CA LEU A 101 5.14 5.61 3.58
C LEU A 101 6.02 6.87 3.65
N ASN A 102 6.58 7.31 2.54
CA ASN A 102 7.30 8.60 2.50
C ASN A 102 6.36 9.79 2.75
N LEU A 103 5.14 9.77 2.18
CA LEU A 103 4.12 10.77 2.44
C LEU A 103 3.74 10.79 3.92
N LEU A 104 3.50 9.62 4.52
CA LEU A 104 3.16 9.50 5.94
C LEU A 104 4.32 9.99 6.83
N ALA A 105 5.55 9.52 6.59
CA ALA A 105 6.71 9.94 7.38
C ALA A 105 6.91 11.46 7.33
N THR A 106 6.78 12.07 6.15
CA THR A 106 6.89 13.52 5.99
C THR A 106 5.75 14.27 6.68
N SER A 107 4.51 13.82 6.50
CA SER A 107 3.31 14.52 7.00
C SER A 107 3.16 14.35 8.50
N LEU A 108 3.21 13.11 9.01
CA LEU A 108 3.10 12.83 10.44
C LEU A 108 4.33 13.31 11.21
N GLY A 109 5.53 13.22 10.59
CA GLY A 109 6.75 13.77 11.18
C GLY A 109 6.68 15.28 11.41
N LYS A 110 6.02 16.03 10.50
CA LYS A 110 5.78 17.47 10.71
C LYS A 110 4.70 17.74 11.75
N LEU A 111 3.68 16.92 11.79
CA LEU A 111 2.48 17.15 12.61
C LEU A 111 2.66 16.68 14.06
N LEU A 112 3.33 15.56 14.28
CA LEU A 112 3.31 14.84 15.56
C LEU A 112 4.68 14.75 16.25
N VAL A 113 5.78 14.92 15.51
CA VAL A 113 7.14 14.64 16.00
C VAL A 113 7.91 15.92 16.23
N ASP A 114 8.32 16.15 17.45
CA ASP A 114 9.17 17.28 17.88
C ASP A 114 10.65 16.85 17.99
N LYS A 115 11.51 17.84 18.24
CA LYS A 115 12.94 17.60 18.44
C LYS A 115 13.20 16.68 19.65
N GLY A 116 13.95 15.61 19.43
CA GLY A 116 14.33 14.65 20.47
C GLY A 116 13.28 13.58 20.73
N ASP A 117 12.15 13.60 20.03
CA ASP A 117 11.13 12.54 20.12
C ASP A 117 11.63 11.20 19.58
N LYS A 118 10.85 10.16 19.79
CA LYS A 118 11.15 8.80 19.37
C LYS A 118 10.09 8.26 18.42
N VAL A 119 10.54 7.45 17.45
CA VAL A 119 9.68 6.66 16.55
C VAL A 119 10.11 5.22 16.67
N MET A 120 9.18 4.28 16.59
CA MET A 120 9.48 2.86 16.73
C MET A 120 9.05 2.10 15.47
N VAL A 121 9.91 1.18 15.03
CA VAL A 121 9.66 0.26 13.90
C VAL A 121 10.07 -1.15 14.29
N SER A 122 9.62 -2.17 13.55
CA SER A 122 10.11 -3.53 13.77
C SER A 122 11.40 -3.80 12.99
N ALA A 123 12.21 -4.75 13.47
CA ALA A 123 13.39 -5.23 12.72
C ALA A 123 13.02 -6.02 11.45
N MET A 124 11.75 -6.35 11.26
CA MET A 124 11.25 -7.11 10.11
C MET A 124 10.85 -6.21 8.93
N GLU A 125 10.90 -4.89 9.10
CA GLU A 125 10.40 -3.97 8.09
C GLU A 125 11.16 -4.02 6.77
N HIS A 126 10.43 -3.94 5.69
CA HIS A 126 11.03 -3.62 4.40
C HIS A 126 11.61 -2.20 4.43
N HIS A 127 12.69 -1.96 3.70
CA HIS A 127 13.36 -0.65 3.66
C HIS A 127 12.40 0.52 3.39
N SER A 128 11.34 0.31 2.62
CA SER A 128 10.33 1.35 2.36
C SER A 128 9.57 1.80 3.61
N ASN A 129 9.51 0.96 4.65
CA ASN A 129 8.88 1.28 5.94
C ASN A 129 9.90 1.49 7.09
N MET A 130 11.16 1.50 6.79
CA MET A 130 12.22 1.81 7.77
C MET A 130 12.91 3.15 7.45
N VAL A 131 13.40 3.29 6.22
CA VAL A 131 14.25 4.42 5.83
C VAL A 131 13.53 5.78 5.92
N PRO A 132 12.26 5.95 5.51
CA PRO A 132 11.58 7.24 5.64
C PRO A 132 11.47 7.70 7.11
N TRP A 133 11.15 6.79 8.02
CA TRP A 133 11.09 7.09 9.46
C TRP A 133 12.45 7.41 10.04
N GLN A 134 13.49 6.67 9.64
CA GLN A 134 14.86 6.92 10.06
C GLN A 134 15.32 8.31 9.63
N GLN A 135 15.12 8.68 8.38
CA GLN A 135 15.48 10.01 7.88
C GLN A 135 14.71 11.12 8.59
N MET A 136 13.39 10.97 8.70
CA MET A 136 12.53 11.94 9.37
C MET A 136 12.94 12.17 10.82
N ILE A 137 13.23 11.12 11.57
CA ILE A 137 13.58 11.25 13.00
C ILE A 137 15.01 11.80 13.20
N GLN A 138 15.93 11.50 12.27
CA GLN A 138 17.27 12.11 12.28
C GLN A 138 17.21 13.63 12.08
N ASP A 139 16.37 14.11 11.17
CA ASP A 139 16.16 15.55 10.95
C ASP A 139 15.63 16.27 12.20
N LYS A 140 14.94 15.53 13.06
CA LYS A 140 14.42 15.99 14.36
C LYS A 140 15.43 15.82 15.51
N ASN A 141 16.64 15.30 15.28
CA ASN A 141 17.58 14.89 16.31
C ASN A 141 16.93 13.97 17.35
N GLY A 142 16.02 13.11 16.91
CA GLY A 142 15.35 12.13 17.72
C GLY A 142 15.97 10.73 17.58
N GLU A 143 15.27 9.74 18.11
CA GLU A 143 15.75 8.36 18.18
C GLU A 143 14.81 7.40 17.46
N LEU A 144 15.35 6.50 16.64
CA LEU A 144 14.62 5.38 16.06
C LEU A 144 14.78 4.16 16.97
N LEU A 145 13.68 3.73 17.58
CA LEU A 145 13.61 2.50 18.35
C LEU A 145 13.30 1.33 17.42
N VAL A 146 13.98 0.21 17.59
CA VAL A 146 13.78 -0.97 16.76
C VAL A 146 13.37 -2.15 17.64
N ILE A 147 12.18 -2.71 17.38
CA ILE A 147 11.71 -3.93 18.05
C ILE A 147 12.52 -5.10 17.49
N PRO A 148 13.27 -5.82 18.31
CA PRO A 148 14.10 -6.93 17.82
C PRO A 148 13.27 -8.13 17.41
N MET A 149 13.86 -9.01 16.62
CA MET A 149 13.31 -10.32 16.28
C MET A 149 14.33 -11.42 16.54
N ASP A 150 13.85 -12.62 16.77
CA ASP A 150 14.68 -13.80 16.92
C ASP A 150 15.12 -14.37 15.56
N LYS A 151 15.94 -15.43 15.59
CA LYS A 151 16.44 -16.12 14.39
C LYS A 151 15.36 -16.82 13.56
N ASN A 152 14.17 -17.00 14.11
CA ASN A 152 13.01 -17.60 13.44
C ASN A 152 12.08 -16.55 12.84
N GLY A 153 12.41 -15.25 12.95
CA GLY A 153 11.59 -14.15 12.46
C GLY A 153 10.41 -13.82 13.38
N VAL A 154 10.47 -14.15 14.66
CA VAL A 154 9.45 -13.82 15.66
C VAL A 154 9.87 -12.56 16.39
N LEU A 155 8.98 -11.55 16.44
CA LEU A 155 9.22 -10.31 17.17
C LEU A 155 9.25 -10.55 18.68
N ASP A 156 10.18 -9.89 19.37
CA ASP A 156 10.27 -9.89 20.82
C ASP A 156 9.24 -8.92 21.42
N LEU A 157 8.09 -9.47 21.84
CA LEU A 157 7.01 -8.68 22.42
C LEU A 157 7.37 -8.12 23.81
N ASN A 158 8.28 -8.75 24.57
CA ASN A 158 8.73 -8.19 25.83
C ASN A 158 9.60 -6.94 25.59
N ALA A 159 10.51 -7.00 24.62
CA ALA A 159 11.27 -5.84 24.19
C ALA A 159 10.36 -4.73 23.64
N TYR A 160 9.33 -5.07 22.88
CA TYR A 160 8.33 -4.11 22.42
C TYR A 160 7.66 -3.36 23.58
N GLU A 161 7.19 -4.06 24.60
CA GLU A 161 6.56 -3.46 25.78
C GLU A 161 7.52 -2.54 26.54
N GLU A 162 8.80 -2.93 26.69
CA GLU A 162 9.82 -2.08 27.30
C GLU A 162 10.10 -0.82 26.47
N LEU A 163 10.17 -0.96 25.15
CA LEU A 163 10.36 0.19 24.24
C LEU A 163 9.16 1.14 24.28
N LEU A 164 7.92 0.64 24.43
CA LEU A 164 6.72 1.48 24.58
C LEU A 164 6.76 2.39 25.81
N LYS A 165 7.44 1.98 26.89
CA LYS A 165 7.63 2.83 28.09
C LYS A 165 8.43 4.10 27.78
N GLN A 166 9.21 4.12 26.72
CA GLN A 166 9.93 5.29 26.23
C GLN A 166 9.04 6.29 25.49
N ARG A 167 7.74 6.01 25.35
CA ARG A 167 6.70 6.87 24.76
C ARG A 167 7.02 7.33 23.34
N PRO A 168 7.27 6.41 22.39
CA PRO A 168 7.43 6.81 20.99
C PRO A 168 6.16 7.52 20.49
N LYS A 169 6.33 8.52 19.64
CA LYS A 169 5.21 9.28 19.04
C LYS A 169 4.51 8.51 17.95
N ILE A 170 5.24 7.65 17.27
CA ILE A 170 4.75 6.80 16.17
C ILE A 170 5.32 5.40 16.38
N VAL A 171 4.49 4.39 16.14
CA VAL A 171 4.83 2.97 16.17
C VAL A 171 4.39 2.34 14.87
#